data_92304a1cf33767452f35488b1a6a5b97
#
_entry.id   92304a1cf33767452f35488b1a6a5b97
#
_cell.length_a   1.000
_cell.length_b   1.000
_cell.length_c   1.000
_cell.angle_alpha   90.00
_cell.angle_beta   90.00
_cell.angle_gamma   90.00
#
_symmetry.space_group_name_H-M   'P 1'
#
loop_
_entity.id
_entity.type
_entity.pdbx_description
1 polymer ?
#
loop_
_entity_poly.entity_id
_entity_poly.type
_entity_poly.pdbx_seq_one_letter_code
_entity_poly.pdbx_strand_id
1 'polypeptide(L)'
;LSCPNCNLHCMFSSEITSSDPLMNGVLSDMPDWEALGMVGGNLGFMEKEGKTPEEGQKLTQAERREALAKIQYTTFLHDNYSLDYIEGGNNLALVQELYQRKLITEADLDGIKPVWGDVHAIDALLKKIILREGVGDHLANGTLETAKYFAQKKNNPEILKYAGVTHGYGQPAHGVRSHADGSDLEYLT
;
A
#
# COMPACT_ATOMS: atom_id res chain seq x y z
N LEU A 1 1.44 -20.98 -12.88
CA LEU A 1 0.52 -20.08 -13.57
C LEU A 1 1.25 -19.25 -14.62
N SER A 2 0.60 -18.91 -15.69
CA SER A 2 1.11 -18.02 -16.74
C SER A 2 -0.06 -17.31 -17.42
N CYS A 3 0.22 -16.14 -18.00
CA CYS A 3 -0.74 -15.46 -18.86
C CYS A 3 -1.07 -16.32 -20.08
N PRO A 4 -2.27 -16.20 -20.66
CA PRO A 4 -2.62 -16.90 -21.89
C PRO A 4 -1.57 -16.67 -22.98
N ASN A 5 -1.11 -17.76 -23.61
CA ASN A 5 -0.08 -17.76 -24.66
C ASN A 5 1.32 -17.27 -24.23
N CYS A 6 1.62 -17.23 -22.92
CA CYS A 6 2.94 -16.91 -22.41
C CYS A 6 3.67 -18.20 -22.00
N ASN A 7 4.92 -18.36 -22.49
CA ASN A 7 5.77 -19.49 -22.14
C ASN A 7 6.60 -19.26 -20.86
N LEU A 8 6.55 -18.05 -20.31
CA LEU A 8 7.19 -17.70 -19.04
C LEU A 8 6.21 -17.98 -17.91
N HIS A 9 6.47 -19.03 -17.13
CA HIS A 9 5.71 -19.35 -15.93
C HIS A 9 6.24 -18.54 -14.74
N CYS A 10 6.06 -17.22 -14.78
CA CYS A 10 6.60 -16.31 -13.77
C CYS A 10 5.69 -16.13 -12.53
N MET A 11 4.47 -16.68 -12.56
CA MET A 11 3.53 -16.60 -11.46
C MET A 11 3.45 -17.92 -10.72
N PHE A 12 3.49 -17.85 -9.41
CA PHE A 12 3.34 -18.99 -8.50
C PHE A 12 2.18 -18.70 -7.55
N SER A 13 1.31 -19.68 -7.36
CA SER A 13 0.32 -19.62 -6.28
C SER A 13 0.87 -20.32 -5.06
N SER A 14 0.62 -19.78 -3.91
CA SER A 14 0.98 -20.39 -2.63
C SER A 14 -0.08 -20.12 -1.58
N GLU A 15 -0.14 -21.00 -0.59
CA GLU A 15 -0.96 -20.81 0.59
C GLU A 15 -0.18 -19.99 1.62
N ILE A 16 -0.79 -18.94 2.14
CA ILE A 16 -0.18 -18.09 3.15
C ILE A 16 -0.12 -18.84 4.48
N THR A 17 1.07 -18.92 5.05
CA THR A 17 1.28 -19.43 6.40
C THR A 17 1.55 -18.26 7.34
N SER A 18 0.66 -18.00 8.28
CA SER A 18 0.74 -16.90 9.24
C SER A 18 0.22 -17.34 10.61
N SER A 19 0.67 -16.68 11.65
CA SER A 19 0.07 -16.79 12.97
C SER A 19 -1.27 -16.05 13.09
N ASP A 20 -1.56 -15.14 12.16
CA ASP A 20 -2.79 -14.35 12.13
C ASP A 20 -3.87 -15.07 11.30
N PRO A 21 -5.03 -15.38 11.93
CA PRO A 21 -6.14 -16.04 11.24
C PRO A 21 -6.70 -15.25 10.05
N LEU A 22 -6.49 -13.94 9.99
CA LEU A 22 -6.92 -13.11 8.85
C LEU A 22 -6.26 -13.57 7.55
N MET A 23 -5.00 -13.98 7.64
CA MET A 23 -4.15 -14.29 6.49
C MET A 23 -3.93 -15.78 6.30
N ASN A 24 -3.92 -16.55 7.39
CA ASN A 24 -3.54 -17.95 7.35
C ASN A 24 -4.48 -18.78 6.49
N GLY A 25 -3.93 -19.60 5.60
CA GLY A 25 -4.67 -20.47 4.70
C GLY A 25 -5.22 -19.78 3.45
N VAL A 26 -5.01 -18.49 3.28
CA VAL A 26 -5.42 -17.77 2.05
C VAL A 26 -4.54 -18.23 0.89
N LEU A 27 -5.16 -18.60 -0.22
CA LEU A 27 -4.48 -18.95 -1.46
C LEU A 27 -4.24 -17.65 -2.25
N SER A 28 -3.00 -17.34 -2.49
CA SER A 28 -2.60 -16.10 -3.16
C SER A 28 -1.50 -16.38 -4.18
N ASP A 29 -1.38 -15.50 -5.14
CA ASP A 29 -0.20 -15.46 -5.98
C ASP A 29 1.00 -14.91 -5.20
N MET A 30 2.20 -15.33 -5.58
CA MET A 30 3.42 -14.78 -5.00
C MET A 30 3.52 -13.31 -5.40
N PRO A 31 3.80 -12.42 -4.45
CA PRO A 31 3.99 -11.02 -4.76
C PRO A 31 5.18 -10.84 -5.71
N ASP A 32 4.96 -10.08 -6.73
CA ASP A 32 6.02 -9.68 -7.66
C ASP A 32 6.91 -8.57 -7.08
N TRP A 33 7.83 -8.07 -7.90
CA TRP A 33 8.76 -7.03 -7.49
C TRP A 33 8.05 -5.73 -7.08
N GLU A 34 7.05 -5.32 -7.85
CA GLU A 34 6.29 -4.12 -7.57
C GLU A 34 5.47 -4.26 -6.29
N ALA A 35 4.83 -5.39 -6.08
CA ALA A 35 4.08 -5.66 -4.85
C ALA A 35 4.98 -5.64 -3.60
N LEU A 36 6.20 -6.17 -3.69
CA LEU A 36 7.16 -6.10 -2.57
C LEU A 36 7.51 -4.65 -2.22
N GLY A 37 7.70 -3.79 -3.20
CA GLY A 37 7.97 -2.37 -2.99
C GLY A 37 6.75 -1.57 -2.55
N MET A 38 5.65 -1.65 -3.32
CA MET A 38 4.47 -0.81 -3.14
C MET A 38 3.63 -1.22 -1.93
N VAL A 39 3.50 -2.52 -1.69
CA VAL A 39 2.73 -3.04 -0.55
C VAL A 39 3.66 -3.28 0.64
N GLY A 40 4.80 -3.90 0.44
CA GLY A 40 5.71 -4.25 1.53
C GLY A 40 6.43 -3.04 2.11
N GLY A 41 7.11 -2.28 1.25
CA GLY A 41 7.88 -1.09 1.66
C GLY A 41 6.97 0.07 2.06
N ASN A 42 6.08 0.49 1.18
CA ASN A 42 5.27 1.68 1.39
C ASN A 42 4.29 1.56 2.57
N LEU A 43 3.76 0.38 2.86
CA LEU A 43 2.82 0.18 3.96
C LEU A 43 3.51 -0.17 5.30
N GLY A 44 4.83 -0.20 5.32
CA GLY A 44 5.60 -0.45 6.53
C GLY A 44 5.63 -1.91 6.97
N PHE A 45 5.23 -2.87 6.13
CA PHE A 45 5.24 -4.30 6.50
C PHE A 45 6.65 -4.86 6.68
N MET A 46 7.64 -4.24 6.05
CA MET A 46 9.05 -4.63 6.19
C MET A 46 9.74 -4.01 7.42
N GLU A 47 8.99 -3.28 8.23
CA GLU A 47 9.43 -2.64 9.46
C GLU A 47 8.66 -3.18 10.67
N LYS A 48 9.09 -2.83 11.87
CA LYS A 48 8.29 -3.15 13.07
C LYS A 48 7.02 -2.31 13.07
N GLU A 49 5.92 -2.96 13.38
CA GLU A 49 4.60 -2.34 13.41
C GLU A 49 4.59 -1.05 14.26
N GLY A 50 3.98 -0.02 13.74
CA GLY A 50 3.94 1.30 14.37
C GLY A 50 5.21 2.12 14.24
N LYS A 51 6.24 1.61 13.52
CA LYS A 51 7.46 2.35 13.21
C LYS A 51 7.41 2.89 11.80
N THR A 52 7.99 4.06 11.61
CA THR A 52 8.20 4.62 10.29
C THR A 52 9.38 3.96 9.59
N PRO A 53 9.51 4.06 8.27
CA PRO A 53 10.70 3.62 7.56
C PRO A 53 12.00 4.24 8.09
N GLU A 54 11.96 5.48 8.55
CA GLU A 54 13.11 6.16 9.15
C GLU A 54 13.45 5.66 10.57
N GLU A 55 12.43 5.19 11.29
CA GLU A 55 12.57 4.64 12.64
C GLU A 55 12.76 3.12 12.64
N GLY A 56 12.74 2.50 11.47
CA GLY A 56 12.73 1.07 11.24
C GLY A 56 13.82 0.32 12.02
N GLN A 57 13.45 -0.86 12.50
CA GLN A 57 14.35 -1.81 13.15
C GLN A 57 14.40 -3.08 12.32
N LYS A 58 15.57 -3.72 12.28
CA LYS A 58 15.71 -5.00 11.57
C LYS A 58 14.77 -6.04 12.14
N LEU A 59 13.98 -6.63 11.25
CA LEU A 59 13.11 -7.75 11.59
C LEU A 59 13.92 -9.03 11.83
N THR A 60 13.50 -9.82 12.79
CA THR A 60 13.92 -11.22 12.96
C THR A 60 13.43 -12.06 11.77
N GLN A 61 13.95 -13.29 11.64
CA GLN A 61 13.49 -14.19 10.58
C GLN A 61 12.00 -14.52 10.69
N ALA A 62 11.46 -14.67 11.89
CA ALA A 62 10.05 -14.92 12.12
C ALA A 62 9.19 -13.70 11.70
N GLU A 63 9.59 -12.49 12.10
CA GLU A 63 8.93 -11.25 11.72
C GLU A 63 8.95 -11.03 10.21
N ARG A 64 10.05 -11.39 9.52
CA ARG A 64 10.12 -11.32 8.04
C ARG A 64 9.12 -12.28 7.36
N ARG A 65 8.89 -13.45 7.92
CA ARG A 65 7.88 -14.38 7.40
C ARG A 65 6.47 -13.78 7.54
N GLU A 66 6.16 -13.22 8.68
CA GLU A 66 4.88 -12.51 8.89
C GLU A 66 4.77 -11.28 7.99
N ALA A 67 5.85 -10.53 7.78
CA ALA A 67 5.88 -9.42 6.84
C ALA A 67 5.53 -9.88 5.41
N LEU A 68 6.11 -10.99 4.95
CA LEU A 68 5.78 -11.57 3.66
C LEU A 68 4.32 -12.04 3.59
N ALA A 69 3.79 -12.61 4.68
CA ALA A 69 2.37 -12.99 4.76
C ALA A 69 1.45 -11.77 4.62
N LYS A 70 1.77 -10.66 5.28
CA LYS A 70 1.03 -9.39 5.17
C LYS A 70 1.07 -8.84 3.73
N ILE A 71 2.24 -8.85 3.09
CA ILE A 71 2.40 -8.42 1.69
C ILE A 71 1.55 -9.29 0.78
N GLN A 72 1.68 -10.61 0.91
CA GLN A 72 0.99 -11.58 0.08
C GLN A 72 -0.54 -11.45 0.22
N TYR A 73 -1.03 -11.30 1.45
CA TYR A 73 -2.45 -11.08 1.73
C TYR A 73 -2.96 -9.78 1.13
N THR A 74 -2.22 -8.69 1.28
CA THR A 74 -2.62 -7.39 0.74
C THR A 74 -2.59 -7.41 -0.79
N THR A 75 -1.61 -8.08 -1.40
CA THR A 75 -1.57 -8.30 -2.86
C THR A 75 -2.77 -9.12 -3.31
N PHE A 76 -3.09 -10.22 -2.62
CA PHE A 76 -4.29 -11.02 -2.89
C PHE A 76 -5.57 -10.17 -2.90
N LEU A 77 -5.72 -9.24 -1.96
CA LEU A 77 -6.90 -8.35 -1.94
C LEU A 77 -6.95 -7.45 -3.19
N HIS A 78 -5.82 -6.87 -3.59
CA HIS A 78 -5.77 -6.04 -4.79
C HIS A 78 -6.12 -6.86 -6.04
N ASP A 79 -5.50 -8.01 -6.23
CA ASP A 79 -5.71 -8.87 -7.39
C ASP A 79 -7.14 -9.40 -7.46
N ASN A 80 -7.65 -9.90 -6.33
CA ASN A 80 -8.97 -10.50 -6.24
C ASN A 80 -10.11 -9.50 -6.52
N TYR A 81 -9.87 -8.22 -6.23
CA TYR A 81 -10.83 -7.15 -6.46
C TYR A 81 -10.47 -6.23 -7.62
N SER A 82 -9.48 -6.62 -8.43
CA SER A 82 -9.03 -5.87 -9.61
C SER A 82 -8.62 -4.43 -9.28
N LEU A 83 -7.93 -4.23 -8.17
CA LEU A 83 -7.34 -2.97 -7.77
C LEU A 83 -5.88 -2.92 -8.21
N ASP A 84 -5.45 -1.79 -8.71
CA ASP A 84 -4.03 -1.52 -8.93
C ASP A 84 -3.31 -1.40 -7.59
N TYR A 85 -2.34 -2.28 -7.31
CA TYR A 85 -1.62 -2.25 -6.03
C TYR A 85 -0.54 -1.17 -5.96
N ILE A 86 -0.09 -0.62 -7.10
CA ILE A 86 0.80 0.55 -7.13
C ILE A 86 0.03 1.76 -6.61
N GLU A 87 -1.10 2.05 -7.21
CA GLU A 87 -1.97 3.15 -6.80
C GLU A 87 -2.55 2.92 -5.39
N GLY A 88 -3.04 1.72 -5.12
CA GLY A 88 -3.57 1.34 -3.81
C GLY A 88 -2.54 1.46 -2.70
N GLY A 89 -1.31 0.97 -2.94
CA GLY A 89 -0.21 1.07 -1.99
C GLY A 89 0.18 2.52 -1.69
N ASN A 90 0.30 3.37 -2.71
CA ASN A 90 0.57 4.80 -2.52
C ASN A 90 -0.54 5.52 -1.78
N ASN A 91 -1.78 5.24 -2.14
CA ASN A 91 -2.94 5.87 -1.51
C ASN A 91 -3.04 5.52 -0.02
N LEU A 92 -2.87 4.25 0.32
CA LEU A 92 -2.87 3.80 1.71
C LEU A 92 -1.66 4.35 2.49
N ALA A 93 -0.48 4.40 1.86
CA ALA A 93 0.71 5.02 2.44
C ALA A 93 0.49 6.52 2.71
N LEU A 94 -0.13 7.25 1.77
CA LEU A 94 -0.52 8.64 1.99
C LEU A 94 -1.42 8.79 3.23
N VAL A 95 -2.42 7.92 3.38
CA VAL A 95 -3.32 7.94 4.55
C VAL A 95 -2.55 7.70 5.85
N GLN A 96 -1.62 6.73 5.87
CA GLN A 96 -0.74 6.45 7.03
C GLN A 96 0.15 7.65 7.36
N GLU A 97 0.77 8.27 6.35
CA GLU A 97 1.61 9.46 6.49
C GLU A 97 0.83 10.64 7.06
N LEU A 98 -0.36 10.94 6.49
CA LEU A 98 -1.19 12.03 6.98
C LEU A 98 -1.66 11.80 8.42
N TYR A 99 -1.98 10.56 8.77
CA TYR A 99 -2.36 10.19 10.12
C TYR A 99 -1.19 10.34 11.10
N GLN A 100 -0.01 9.82 10.75
CA GLN A 100 1.19 9.96 11.56
C GLN A 100 1.55 11.42 11.83
N ARG A 101 1.43 12.26 10.81
CA ARG A 101 1.66 13.72 10.92
C ARG A 101 0.54 14.47 11.63
N LYS A 102 -0.51 13.78 12.07
CA LYS A 102 -1.68 14.38 12.74
C LYS A 102 -2.42 15.40 11.87
N LEU A 103 -2.31 15.26 10.55
CA LEU A 103 -3.05 16.06 9.58
C LEU A 103 -4.48 15.54 9.40
N ILE A 104 -4.69 14.25 9.63
CA ILE A 104 -6.00 13.59 9.72
C ILE A 104 -6.08 12.79 11.01
N THR A 105 -7.28 12.38 11.38
CA THR A 105 -7.58 11.64 12.61
C THR A 105 -8.36 10.36 12.30
N GLU A 106 -8.50 9.48 13.29
CA GLU A 106 -9.35 8.28 13.19
C GLU A 106 -10.80 8.61 12.78
N ALA A 107 -11.32 9.75 13.26
CA ALA A 107 -12.67 10.21 12.88
C ALA A 107 -12.80 10.54 11.39
N ASP A 108 -11.70 10.89 10.73
CA ASP A 108 -11.67 11.14 9.28
C ASP A 108 -11.66 9.85 8.47
N LEU A 109 -11.34 8.74 9.12
CA LEU A 109 -11.17 7.40 8.55
C LEU A 109 -12.22 6.41 9.09
N ASP A 110 -13.37 6.91 9.48
CA ASP A 110 -14.49 6.12 10.02
C ASP A 110 -14.09 5.25 11.23
N GLY A 111 -13.19 5.76 12.07
CA GLY A 111 -12.70 5.10 13.27
C GLY A 111 -11.51 4.16 13.05
N ILE A 112 -11.01 4.04 11.82
CA ILE A 112 -9.84 3.21 11.53
C ILE A 112 -8.56 3.97 11.88
N LYS A 113 -7.61 3.26 12.52
CA LYS A 113 -6.31 3.76 12.93
C LYS A 113 -5.21 3.20 12.03
N PRO A 114 -4.80 3.90 10.97
CA PRO A 114 -3.88 3.38 9.95
C PRO A 114 -2.42 3.47 10.43
N VAL A 115 -2.03 2.61 11.35
CA VAL A 115 -0.65 2.52 11.83
C VAL A 115 0.22 1.80 10.79
N TRP A 116 1.47 2.22 10.64
CA TRP A 116 2.43 1.54 9.77
C TRP A 116 2.58 0.06 10.13
N GLY A 117 2.48 -0.80 9.13
CA GLY A 117 2.63 -2.25 9.31
C GLY A 117 1.42 -2.99 9.86
N ASP A 118 0.32 -2.29 10.17
CA ASP A 118 -0.93 -2.89 10.65
C ASP A 118 -1.77 -3.41 9.48
N VAL A 119 -1.74 -4.71 9.24
CA VAL A 119 -2.49 -5.37 8.16
C VAL A 119 -4.00 -5.30 8.37
N HIS A 120 -4.48 -5.28 9.61
CA HIS A 120 -5.92 -5.18 9.89
C HIS A 120 -6.49 -3.82 9.53
N ALA A 121 -5.74 -2.74 9.80
CA ALA A 121 -6.13 -1.40 9.39
C ALA A 121 -6.14 -1.27 7.85
N ILE A 122 -5.14 -1.85 7.18
CA ILE A 122 -5.06 -1.88 5.72
C ILE A 122 -6.22 -2.70 5.12
N ASP A 123 -6.50 -3.88 5.66
CA ASP A 123 -7.65 -4.72 5.24
C ASP A 123 -8.97 -3.95 5.37
N ALA A 124 -9.18 -3.28 6.51
CA ALA A 124 -10.39 -2.50 6.75
C ALA A 124 -10.54 -1.33 5.77
N LEU A 125 -9.46 -0.60 5.48
CA LEU A 125 -9.46 0.49 4.49
C LEU A 125 -9.69 -0.02 3.07
N LEU A 126 -9.02 -1.12 2.67
CA LEU A 126 -9.23 -1.73 1.35
C LEU A 126 -10.67 -2.20 1.16
N LYS A 127 -11.27 -2.84 2.15
CA LYS A 127 -12.68 -3.22 2.10
C LYS A 127 -13.61 -2.02 1.91
N LYS A 128 -13.34 -0.91 2.59
CA LYS A 128 -14.09 0.35 2.36
C LYS A 128 -13.89 0.89 0.95
N ILE A 129 -12.69 0.85 0.42
CA ILE A 129 -12.38 1.26 -0.97
C ILE A 129 -13.16 0.40 -1.96
N ILE A 130 -13.10 -0.93 -1.79
CA ILE A 130 -13.78 -1.91 -2.65
C ILE A 130 -15.30 -1.69 -2.67
N LEU A 131 -15.88 -1.48 -1.49
CA LEU A 131 -17.31 -1.29 -1.33
C LEU A 131 -17.76 0.17 -1.53
N ARG A 132 -16.84 1.10 -1.68
CA ARG A 132 -17.08 2.55 -1.72
C ARG A 132 -17.92 3.04 -0.53
N GLU A 133 -17.59 2.58 0.68
CA GLU A 133 -18.29 2.92 1.92
C GLU A 133 -17.54 3.97 2.74
N GLY A 134 -18.29 5.00 3.20
CA GLY A 134 -17.71 6.03 4.06
C GLY A 134 -16.51 6.72 3.43
N VAL A 135 -15.38 6.79 4.15
CA VAL A 135 -14.16 7.38 3.61
C VAL A 135 -13.65 6.64 2.37
N GLY A 136 -13.95 5.34 2.25
CA GLY A 136 -13.52 4.50 1.13
C GLY A 136 -14.00 5.00 -0.23
N ASP A 137 -15.15 5.67 -0.31
CA ASP A 137 -15.63 6.26 -1.56
C ASP A 137 -14.71 7.38 -2.08
N HIS A 138 -14.11 8.14 -1.17
CA HIS A 138 -13.12 9.15 -1.51
C HIS A 138 -11.77 8.52 -1.86
N LEU A 139 -11.32 7.55 -1.06
CA LEU A 139 -10.04 6.86 -1.30
C LEU A 139 -10.04 6.07 -2.61
N ALA A 140 -11.19 5.54 -3.05
CA ALA A 140 -11.32 4.80 -4.30
C ALA A 140 -11.06 5.63 -5.56
N ASN A 141 -10.87 6.93 -5.44
CA ASN A 141 -10.57 7.83 -6.56
C ASN A 141 -9.06 8.05 -6.77
N GLY A 142 -8.23 7.38 -6.01
CA GLY A 142 -6.77 7.37 -6.14
C GLY A 142 -6.05 8.42 -5.29
N THR A 143 -4.71 8.35 -5.30
CA THR A 143 -3.83 9.08 -4.40
C THR A 143 -4.00 10.60 -4.49
N LEU A 144 -4.04 11.15 -5.71
CA LEU A 144 -4.20 12.59 -5.89
C LEU A 144 -5.55 13.11 -5.39
N GLU A 145 -6.63 12.39 -5.71
CA GLU A 145 -7.98 12.79 -5.30
C GLU A 145 -8.18 12.61 -3.79
N THR A 146 -7.57 11.60 -3.19
CA THR A 146 -7.48 11.44 -1.73
C THR A 146 -6.79 12.63 -1.07
N ALA A 147 -5.65 13.07 -1.60
CA ALA A 147 -4.96 14.24 -1.09
C ALA A 147 -5.81 15.52 -1.21
N LYS A 148 -6.46 15.73 -2.36
CA LYS A 148 -7.37 16.86 -2.58
C LYS A 148 -8.55 16.84 -1.61
N TYR A 149 -9.17 15.67 -1.41
CA TYR A 149 -10.27 15.51 -0.47
C TYR A 149 -9.87 15.92 0.95
N PHE A 150 -8.75 15.40 1.47
CA PHE A 150 -8.30 15.77 2.81
C PHE A 150 -7.80 17.22 2.89
N ALA A 151 -7.15 17.74 1.86
CA ALA A 151 -6.74 19.14 1.80
C ALA A 151 -7.94 20.08 1.92
N GLN A 152 -9.01 19.80 1.21
CA GLN A 152 -10.27 20.55 1.28
C GLN A 152 -10.96 20.36 2.64
N LYS A 153 -11.14 19.12 3.08
CA LYS A 153 -11.81 18.79 4.35
C LYS A 153 -11.14 19.43 5.55
N LYS A 154 -9.81 19.52 5.55
CA LYS A 154 -9.00 20.11 6.63
C LYS A 154 -8.67 21.58 6.42
N ASN A 155 -9.06 22.16 5.29
CA ASN A 155 -8.66 23.50 4.86
C ASN A 155 -7.13 23.68 4.97
N ASN A 156 -6.39 22.66 4.52
CA ASN A 156 -4.94 22.62 4.60
C ASN A 156 -4.31 22.17 3.28
N PRO A 157 -3.90 23.09 2.39
CA PRO A 157 -3.30 22.76 1.10
C PRO A 157 -1.94 22.07 1.21
N GLU A 158 -1.26 22.13 2.35
CA GLU A 158 0.02 21.44 2.58
C GLU A 158 -0.11 19.91 2.44
N ILE A 159 -1.30 19.37 2.64
CA ILE A 159 -1.57 17.93 2.47
C ILE A 159 -1.21 17.47 1.06
N LEU A 160 -1.38 18.29 0.04
CA LEU A 160 -1.05 17.96 -1.35
C LEU A 160 0.44 17.64 -1.56
N LYS A 161 1.32 18.15 -0.72
CA LYS A 161 2.77 17.90 -0.81
C LYS A 161 3.16 16.45 -0.46
N TYR A 162 2.28 15.73 0.22
CA TYR A 162 2.54 14.34 0.61
C TYR A 162 2.08 13.33 -0.45
N ALA A 163 1.36 13.78 -1.47
CA ALA A 163 0.94 12.91 -2.56
C ALA A 163 2.09 12.74 -3.57
N GLY A 164 2.79 11.62 -3.50
CA GLY A 164 3.79 11.24 -4.50
C GLY A 164 3.13 10.77 -5.78
N VAL A 165 2.80 11.69 -6.68
CA VAL A 165 2.06 11.38 -7.91
C VAL A 165 2.75 11.91 -9.16
N THR A 166 2.61 11.17 -10.26
CA THR A 166 3.00 11.59 -11.60
C THR A 166 1.81 11.41 -12.54
N HIS A 167 1.44 12.45 -13.26
CA HIS A 167 0.24 12.44 -14.11
C HIS A 167 -1.06 12.05 -13.37
N GLY A 168 -1.12 12.29 -12.06
CA GLY A 168 -2.29 11.97 -11.22
C GLY A 168 -2.28 10.58 -10.60
N TYR A 169 -1.35 9.72 -10.97
CA TYR A 169 -1.17 8.36 -10.41
C TYR A 169 -0.04 8.33 -9.39
N GLY A 170 -0.17 7.45 -8.40
CA GLY A 170 0.88 7.19 -7.42
C GLY A 170 2.16 6.68 -8.09
N GLN A 171 3.29 7.20 -7.66
CA GLN A 171 4.58 6.78 -8.20
C GLN A 171 4.98 5.39 -7.68
N PRO A 172 5.55 4.52 -8.52
CA PRO A 172 6.13 3.27 -8.07
C PRO A 172 7.21 3.49 -6.99
N ALA A 173 7.24 2.65 -5.96
CA ALA A 173 8.19 2.77 -4.85
C ALA A 173 9.66 2.67 -5.30
N HIS A 174 9.93 1.91 -6.34
CA HIS A 174 11.27 1.83 -6.94
C HIS A 174 11.63 3.08 -7.77
N GLY A 175 10.68 4.01 -7.93
CA GLY A 175 10.84 5.21 -8.74
C GLY A 175 11.13 4.92 -10.20
N VAL A 176 11.36 5.96 -10.96
CA VAL A 176 11.69 5.86 -12.39
C VAL A 176 13.04 5.17 -12.66
N ARG A 177 13.89 5.06 -11.65
CA ARG A 177 15.24 4.47 -11.80
C ARG A 177 15.26 3.03 -12.30
N SER A 178 14.27 2.24 -11.95
CA SER A 178 14.23 0.83 -12.35
C SER A 178 13.84 0.61 -13.81
N HIS A 179 13.29 1.65 -14.44
CA HIS A 179 12.80 1.61 -15.81
C HIS A 179 13.60 2.46 -16.77
N ALA A 180 14.57 3.24 -16.28
CA ALA A 180 15.29 4.21 -17.07
C ALA A 180 16.80 4.10 -16.91
N ASP A 181 17.52 4.65 -17.84
CA ASP A 181 18.98 4.74 -17.89
C ASP A 181 19.58 5.77 -16.90
N GLY A 182 18.77 6.31 -16.01
CA GLY A 182 19.17 7.30 -15.02
C GLY A 182 18.89 8.74 -15.40
N SER A 183 18.38 9.00 -16.60
CA SER A 183 17.98 10.35 -17.04
C SER A 183 16.74 10.88 -16.31
N ASP A 184 15.94 9.98 -15.73
CA ASP A 184 14.68 10.32 -15.06
C ASP A 184 14.87 10.91 -13.65
N LEU A 185 16.11 10.96 -13.15
CA LEU A 185 16.42 11.63 -11.86
C LEU A 185 16.12 13.14 -11.87
N GLU A 186 16.10 13.75 -13.04
CA GLU A 186 15.80 15.18 -13.19
C GLU A 186 14.33 15.52 -12.90
N TYR A 187 13.43 14.52 -12.89
CA TYR A 187 12.02 14.72 -12.57
C TYR A 187 11.70 14.62 -11.06
N LEU A 188 12.69 14.26 -10.25
CA LEU A 188 12.55 14.12 -8.80
C LEU A 188 13.10 15.30 -7.99
N THR A 189 13.63 16.30 -8.68
CA THR A 189 14.10 17.57 -8.10
C THR A 189 13.18 18.71 -8.50
#